data_149010463846b4f8af140aec3f6b8747
#
_entry.id   149010463846b4f8af140aec3f6b8747
#
_cell.length_a   1.000
_cell.length_b   1.000
_cell.length_c   1.000
_cell.angle_alpha   90.00
_cell.angle_beta   90.00
_cell.angle_gamma   90.00
#
_symmetry.space_group_name_H-M   'P 1'
#
loop_
_entity.id
_entity.type
_entity.pdbx_description
1 polymer ?
#
loop_
_entity_poly.entity_id
_entity_poly.type
_entity_poly.pdbx_seq_one_letter_code
_entity_poly.pdbx_strand_id
1 'polypeptide(L)'
;PNIICVLLESFCDPDEINFLQVNEDPIPTFHELEKNYSSGYLNIPVVGAGTANTEFEMLTGLSMQYFGTGEYPYKTILKQTDCESIASDLSKIGYATHVVHNNGGNFYSRTNAFSKMGFDTFTSKELMNITEYTPNGSWPTDDILVSETMKTFDATPNQSDFTYIITVGTHGDYPKEPVIENPTYTVSGVEDEGMKNAWTYYVNQLN
;
A
#
# COMPACT_ATOMS: atom_id res chain seq x y z
N PRO A 1 16.98 3.22 15.68
CA PRO A 1 16.72 3.35 14.24
C PRO A 1 15.23 3.18 13.94
N ASN A 2 14.70 3.94 12.99
CA ASN A 2 13.32 3.79 12.55
C ASN A 2 13.18 2.60 11.59
N ILE A 3 12.02 1.97 11.62
CA ILE A 3 11.62 0.88 10.72
C ILE A 3 10.43 1.38 9.91
N ILE A 4 10.56 1.37 8.58
CA ILE A 4 9.48 1.73 7.66
C ILE A 4 9.12 0.49 6.86
N CYS A 5 7.85 0.11 6.91
CA CYS A 5 7.29 -0.97 6.11
C CYS A 5 6.25 -0.37 5.15
N VAL A 6 6.43 -0.55 3.85
CA VAL A 6 5.53 0.02 2.83
C VAL A 6 4.82 -1.11 2.10
N LEU A 7 3.50 -1.09 2.14
CA LEU A 7 2.65 -1.90 1.26
C LEU A 7 2.30 -1.05 0.04
N LEU A 8 2.87 -1.40 -1.10
CA LEU A 8 2.53 -0.83 -2.39
C LEU A 8 1.26 -1.52 -2.91
N GLU A 9 0.10 -0.94 -2.64
CA GLU A 9 -1.18 -1.54 -3.01
C GLU A 9 -1.37 -1.53 -4.54
N SER A 10 -1.78 -2.68 -5.10
CA SER A 10 -1.94 -2.88 -6.55
C SER A 10 -0.67 -2.64 -7.38
N PHE A 11 0.49 -2.72 -6.76
CA PHE A 11 1.77 -2.61 -7.45
C PHE A 11 2.07 -3.88 -8.24
N CYS A 12 2.55 -3.69 -9.46
CA CYS A 12 3.03 -4.75 -10.33
C CYS A 12 4.18 -4.19 -11.17
N ASP A 13 5.30 -4.91 -11.21
CA ASP A 13 6.40 -4.57 -12.08
C ASP A 13 5.99 -4.80 -13.54
N PRO A 14 5.98 -3.76 -14.40
CA PRO A 14 5.63 -3.91 -15.81
C PRO A 14 6.57 -4.84 -16.59
N ASP A 15 7.83 -4.96 -16.19
CA ASP A 15 8.82 -5.81 -16.87
C ASP A 15 8.53 -7.30 -16.68
N GLU A 16 7.74 -7.67 -15.66
CA GLU A 16 7.28 -9.07 -15.48
C GLU A 16 6.08 -9.43 -16.36
N ILE A 17 5.49 -8.47 -17.08
CA ILE A 17 4.33 -8.69 -17.93
C ILE A 17 4.76 -9.00 -19.36
N ASN A 18 4.78 -10.25 -19.75
CA ASN A 18 5.36 -10.77 -21.00
C ASN A 18 4.92 -10.07 -22.30
N PHE A 19 3.71 -9.51 -22.34
CA PHE A 19 3.17 -8.85 -23.53
C PHE A 19 3.34 -7.33 -23.51
N LEU A 20 3.66 -6.76 -22.33
CA LEU A 20 3.74 -5.32 -22.13
C LEU A 20 5.16 -4.83 -22.41
N GLN A 21 5.27 -3.70 -23.09
CA GLN A 21 6.53 -2.98 -23.26
C GLN A 21 6.29 -1.51 -22.89
N VAL A 22 7.11 -0.98 -22.02
CA VAL A 22 7.10 0.44 -21.64
C VAL A 22 8.29 1.12 -22.30
N ASN A 23 8.12 2.36 -22.77
CA ASN A 23 9.18 3.10 -23.48
C ASN A 23 10.40 3.41 -22.60
N GLU A 24 10.22 3.60 -21.31
CA GLU A 24 11.26 3.87 -20.32
C GLU A 24 10.87 3.17 -19.00
N ASP A 25 11.84 2.89 -18.12
CA ASP A 25 11.60 2.28 -16.82
C ASP A 25 10.75 3.22 -15.91
N PRO A 26 9.52 2.84 -15.55
CA PRO A 26 8.67 3.68 -14.71
C PRO A 26 8.96 3.54 -13.20
N ILE A 27 9.80 2.57 -12.78
CA ILE A 27 10.08 2.26 -11.37
C ILE A 27 11.58 2.10 -11.08
N PRO A 28 12.44 3.04 -11.54
CA PRO A 28 13.89 2.88 -11.47
C PRO A 28 14.40 2.73 -10.03
N THR A 29 13.78 3.41 -9.05
CA THR A 29 14.14 3.28 -7.65
C THR A 29 13.83 1.89 -7.10
N PHE A 30 12.72 1.28 -7.49
CA PHE A 30 12.36 -0.08 -7.10
C PHE A 30 13.37 -1.08 -7.65
N HIS A 31 13.71 -1.00 -8.93
CA HIS A 31 14.72 -1.87 -9.56
C HIS A 31 16.11 -1.67 -8.95
N GLU A 32 16.48 -0.45 -8.57
CA GLU A 32 17.73 -0.18 -7.86
C GLU A 32 17.76 -0.85 -6.48
N LEU A 33 16.67 -0.75 -5.73
CA LEU A 33 16.52 -1.39 -4.42
C LEU A 33 16.57 -2.92 -4.54
N GLU A 34 15.83 -3.48 -5.49
CA GLU A 34 15.82 -4.93 -5.74
C GLU A 34 17.22 -5.46 -6.08
N LYS A 35 17.96 -4.74 -6.91
CA LYS A 35 19.30 -5.12 -7.32
C LYS A 35 20.34 -5.04 -6.19
N ASN A 36 20.22 -4.07 -5.30
CA ASN A 36 21.26 -3.74 -4.34
C ASN A 36 20.97 -4.25 -2.92
N TYR A 37 19.75 -4.67 -2.62
CA TYR A 37 19.32 -5.13 -1.30
C TYR A 37 18.61 -6.49 -1.40
N SER A 38 18.25 -7.04 -0.24
CA SER A 38 17.53 -8.32 -0.19
C SER A 38 16.15 -8.20 -0.82
N SER A 39 15.85 -9.04 -1.79
CA SER A 39 14.58 -9.12 -2.49
C SER A 39 14.08 -10.56 -2.60
N GLY A 40 12.81 -10.75 -2.90
CA GLY A 40 12.22 -12.07 -3.10
C GLY A 40 10.69 -12.02 -3.18
N TYR A 41 10.09 -13.15 -3.49
CA TYR A 41 8.63 -13.30 -3.61
C TYR A 41 8.02 -13.86 -2.33
N LEU A 42 6.87 -13.34 -1.94
CA LEU A 42 6.03 -13.85 -0.87
C LEU A 42 4.76 -14.47 -1.43
N ASN A 43 4.39 -15.65 -0.92
CA ASN A 43 3.06 -16.21 -1.16
C ASN A 43 2.05 -15.46 -0.30
N ILE A 44 1.07 -14.82 -0.94
CA ILE A 44 0.01 -14.06 -0.26
C ILE A 44 -1.33 -14.80 -0.34
N PRO A 45 -2.24 -14.59 0.64
CA PRO A 45 -3.47 -15.38 0.77
C PRO A 45 -4.59 -14.98 -0.18
N VAL A 46 -4.41 -13.89 -0.94
CA VAL A 46 -5.46 -13.30 -1.78
C VAL A 46 -4.97 -12.97 -3.18
N VAL A 47 -5.89 -12.96 -4.14
CA VAL A 47 -5.65 -12.57 -5.53
C VAL A 47 -6.68 -11.53 -5.94
N GLY A 48 -6.22 -10.39 -6.46
CA GLY A 48 -7.03 -9.34 -7.06
C GLY A 48 -7.84 -8.47 -6.10
N ALA A 49 -8.08 -8.92 -4.87
CA ALA A 49 -8.78 -8.15 -3.83
C ALA A 49 -8.48 -8.73 -2.44
N GLY A 50 -8.79 -7.95 -1.38
CA GLY A 50 -8.64 -8.46 -0.01
C GLY A 50 -7.30 -8.14 0.64
N THR A 51 -6.67 -7.04 0.30
CA THR A 51 -5.39 -6.56 0.85
C THR A 51 -5.29 -6.69 2.36
N ALA A 52 -6.40 -6.46 3.09
CA ALA A 52 -6.46 -6.61 4.55
C ALA A 52 -6.07 -8.02 5.05
N ASN A 53 -6.23 -9.07 4.25
CA ASN A 53 -5.82 -10.42 4.61
C ASN A 53 -4.31 -10.60 4.47
N THR A 54 -3.69 -9.99 3.46
CA THR A 54 -2.24 -9.91 3.33
C THR A 54 -1.62 -9.08 4.45
N GLU A 55 -2.23 -7.93 4.77
CA GLU A 55 -1.82 -7.08 5.91
C GLU A 55 -1.86 -7.89 7.22
N PHE A 56 -2.94 -8.65 7.44
CA PHE A 56 -3.10 -9.48 8.64
C PHE A 56 -1.99 -10.52 8.75
N GLU A 57 -1.72 -11.31 7.70
CA GLU A 57 -0.64 -12.31 7.73
C GLU A 57 0.73 -11.67 7.95
N MET A 58 1.03 -10.57 7.26
CA MET A 58 2.30 -9.89 7.36
C MET A 58 2.52 -9.27 8.76
N LEU A 59 1.50 -8.64 9.33
CA LEU A 59 1.62 -7.94 10.61
C LEU A 59 1.58 -8.89 11.81
N THR A 60 0.88 -10.02 11.72
CA THR A 60 0.67 -10.95 12.84
C THR A 60 1.46 -12.25 12.74
N GLY A 61 1.90 -12.62 11.53
CA GLY A 61 2.48 -13.95 11.27
C GLY A 61 1.47 -15.10 11.29
N LEU A 62 0.17 -14.81 11.43
CA LEU A 62 -0.89 -15.83 11.45
C LEU A 62 -1.41 -16.07 10.04
N SER A 63 -1.57 -17.35 9.66
CA SER A 63 -2.01 -17.68 8.31
C SER A 63 -3.52 -17.67 8.14
N MET A 64 -3.98 -17.12 7.01
CA MET A 64 -5.38 -17.14 6.59
C MET A 64 -5.94 -18.55 6.37
N GLN A 65 -5.10 -19.57 6.27
CA GLN A 65 -5.55 -20.98 6.15
C GLN A 65 -6.42 -21.45 7.31
N TYR A 66 -6.34 -20.77 8.46
CA TYR A 66 -7.14 -21.10 9.67
C TYR A 66 -8.48 -20.37 9.72
N PHE A 67 -8.80 -19.55 8.72
CA PHE A 67 -10.04 -18.78 8.61
C PHE A 67 -10.94 -19.34 7.52
N GLY A 68 -12.21 -18.98 7.57
CA GLY A 68 -13.19 -19.38 6.56
C GLY A 68 -12.94 -18.71 5.20
N THR A 69 -13.37 -19.36 4.12
CA THR A 69 -13.27 -18.80 2.77
C THR A 69 -13.98 -17.45 2.69
N GLY A 70 -13.26 -16.41 2.23
CA GLY A 70 -13.79 -15.04 2.13
C GLY A 70 -13.89 -14.30 3.46
N GLU A 71 -13.37 -14.85 4.55
CA GLU A 71 -13.31 -14.19 5.84
C GLU A 71 -12.24 -13.08 5.85
N TYR A 72 -12.54 -12.01 6.57
CA TYR A 72 -11.62 -10.92 6.87
C TYR A 72 -11.42 -10.84 8.38
N PRO A 73 -10.27 -11.24 8.95
CA PRO A 73 -9.99 -11.12 10.37
C PRO A 73 -10.22 -9.72 10.93
N TYR A 74 -9.94 -8.69 10.13
CA TYR A 74 -10.23 -7.28 10.45
C TYR A 74 -11.71 -7.00 10.72
N LYS A 75 -12.61 -7.75 10.07
CA LYS A 75 -14.07 -7.60 10.20
C LYS A 75 -14.71 -8.60 11.15
N THR A 76 -13.98 -9.60 11.58
CA THR A 76 -14.48 -10.68 12.44
C THR A 76 -13.76 -10.68 13.78
N ILE A 77 -12.65 -11.40 13.92
CA ILE A 77 -11.99 -11.61 15.21
C ILE A 77 -11.42 -10.32 15.80
N LEU A 78 -10.82 -9.45 14.98
CA LEU A 78 -10.26 -8.17 15.45
C LEU A 78 -11.31 -7.12 15.82
N LYS A 79 -12.60 -7.40 15.66
CA LYS A 79 -13.63 -6.55 16.27
C LYS A 79 -13.69 -6.65 17.79
N GLN A 80 -13.29 -7.78 18.33
CA GLN A 80 -13.52 -8.13 19.73
C GLN A 80 -12.24 -8.48 20.48
N THR A 81 -11.21 -8.98 19.79
CA THR A 81 -10.02 -9.55 20.42
C THR A 81 -8.77 -8.80 19.97
N ASP A 82 -7.91 -8.47 20.91
CA ASP A 82 -6.56 -7.98 20.60
C ASP A 82 -5.73 -9.12 20.00
N CYS A 83 -4.82 -8.77 19.13
CA CYS A 83 -3.94 -9.71 18.45
C CYS A 83 -2.49 -9.24 18.56
N GLU A 84 -1.60 -10.12 18.97
CA GLU A 84 -0.17 -9.87 18.93
C GLU A 84 0.28 -9.62 17.48
N SER A 85 1.14 -8.65 17.30
CA SER A 85 1.65 -8.24 16.00
C SER A 85 3.05 -7.66 16.11
N ILE A 86 3.71 -7.44 14.97
CA ILE A 86 5.01 -6.75 14.94
C ILE A 86 4.93 -5.37 15.61
N ALA A 87 3.80 -4.66 15.54
CA ALA A 87 3.62 -3.38 16.21
C ALA A 87 3.61 -3.55 17.73
N SER A 88 2.81 -4.47 18.26
CA SER A 88 2.76 -4.75 19.69
C SER A 88 4.10 -5.23 20.24
N ASP A 89 4.88 -5.97 19.45
CA ASP A 89 6.19 -6.47 19.89
C ASP A 89 7.26 -5.38 19.88
N LEU A 90 7.27 -4.53 18.87
CA LEU A 90 8.16 -3.37 18.80
C LEU A 90 7.83 -2.35 19.89
N SER A 91 6.54 -2.13 20.21
CA SER A 91 6.11 -1.27 21.31
C SER A 91 6.66 -1.76 22.65
N LYS A 92 6.69 -3.07 22.92
CA LYS A 92 7.26 -3.66 24.16
C LYS A 92 8.74 -3.31 24.35
N ILE A 93 9.47 -3.02 23.29
CA ILE A 93 10.90 -2.65 23.33
C ILE A 93 11.13 -1.15 23.07
N GLY A 94 10.07 -0.33 23.13
CA GLY A 94 10.15 1.13 23.19
C GLY A 94 10.01 1.86 21.86
N TYR A 95 9.55 1.19 20.80
CA TYR A 95 9.16 1.87 19.56
C TYR A 95 7.80 2.54 19.72
N ALA A 96 7.66 3.71 19.12
CA ALA A 96 6.35 4.25 18.79
C ALA A 96 5.86 3.60 17.47
N THR A 97 4.57 3.31 17.36
CA THR A 97 4.05 2.50 16.26
C THR A 97 2.93 3.21 15.52
N HIS A 98 3.08 3.37 14.22
CA HIS A 98 2.24 4.23 13.41
C HIS A 98 1.76 3.52 12.15
N VAL A 99 0.52 3.82 11.73
CA VAL A 99 0.03 3.49 10.39
C VAL A 99 -0.31 4.78 9.65
N VAL A 100 0.06 4.86 8.37
CA VAL A 100 -0.26 5.98 7.48
C VAL A 100 -0.87 5.42 6.20
N HIS A 101 -2.08 5.90 5.83
CA HIS A 101 -2.80 5.43 4.65
C HIS A 101 -3.69 6.53 4.08
N ASN A 102 -3.48 6.91 2.84
CA ASN A 102 -4.24 7.97 2.17
C ASN A 102 -5.62 7.53 1.62
N ASN A 103 -6.19 6.46 2.19
CA ASN A 103 -7.58 6.04 1.96
C ASN A 103 -8.38 6.05 3.26
N GLY A 104 -9.70 5.80 3.16
CA GLY A 104 -10.63 5.89 4.28
C GLY A 104 -10.33 4.91 5.41
N GLY A 105 -10.22 5.41 6.65
CA GLY A 105 -9.84 4.63 7.82
C GLY A 105 -10.83 3.52 8.20
N ASN A 106 -12.08 3.62 7.77
CA ASN A 106 -13.10 2.60 8.02
C ASN A 106 -13.14 1.47 6.98
N PHE A 107 -12.45 1.64 5.85
CA PHE A 107 -12.37 0.58 4.85
C PHE A 107 -11.68 -0.65 5.46
N TYR A 108 -12.24 -1.84 5.28
CA TYR A 108 -11.88 -3.09 5.99
C TYR A 108 -11.95 -2.99 7.53
N SER A 109 -12.50 -1.94 8.12
CA SER A 109 -12.46 -1.69 9.57
C SER A 109 -11.03 -1.46 10.11
N ARG A 110 -10.13 -0.91 9.28
CA ARG A 110 -8.71 -0.71 9.61
C ARG A 110 -8.49 0.06 10.90
N THR A 111 -9.26 1.12 11.16
CA THR A 111 -9.14 1.90 12.41
C THR A 111 -9.23 1.01 13.65
N ASN A 112 -10.21 0.11 13.69
CA ASN A 112 -10.34 -0.81 14.80
C ASN A 112 -9.25 -1.90 14.78
N ALA A 113 -8.97 -2.47 13.60
CA ALA A 113 -8.02 -3.57 13.45
C ALA A 113 -6.60 -3.16 13.87
N PHE A 114 -6.11 -2.00 13.44
CA PHE A 114 -4.78 -1.52 13.83
C PHE A 114 -4.68 -1.24 15.32
N SER A 115 -5.73 -0.66 15.93
CA SER A 115 -5.79 -0.52 17.40
C SER A 115 -5.71 -1.88 18.11
N LYS A 116 -6.41 -2.89 17.60
CA LYS A 116 -6.40 -4.26 18.14
C LYS A 116 -5.08 -5.01 17.92
N MET A 117 -4.28 -4.60 16.96
CA MET A 117 -2.92 -5.09 16.71
C MET A 117 -1.84 -4.29 17.44
N GLY A 118 -2.22 -3.29 18.26
CA GLY A 118 -1.30 -2.57 19.14
C GLY A 118 -0.55 -1.43 18.47
N PHE A 119 -1.04 -0.87 17.35
CA PHE A 119 -0.53 0.40 16.83
C PHE A 119 -0.99 1.57 17.71
N ASP A 120 -0.08 2.50 17.97
CA ASP A 120 -0.36 3.71 18.78
C ASP A 120 -1.20 4.71 18.00
N THR A 121 -0.93 4.88 16.70
CA THR A 121 -1.65 5.83 15.84
C THR A 121 -2.00 5.26 14.47
N PHE A 122 -3.10 5.76 13.91
CA PHE A 122 -3.47 5.53 12.51
C PHE A 122 -3.90 6.86 11.87
N THR A 123 -3.09 7.37 10.96
CA THR A 123 -3.38 8.55 10.14
C THR A 123 -4.00 8.10 8.83
N SER A 124 -5.31 8.24 8.72
CA SER A 124 -6.08 7.94 7.51
C SER A 124 -6.40 9.20 6.71
N LYS A 125 -6.95 9.02 5.51
CA LYS A 125 -7.35 10.11 4.59
C LYS A 125 -8.09 11.24 5.29
N GLU A 126 -8.97 10.93 6.25
CA GLU A 126 -9.79 11.90 6.96
C GLU A 126 -8.97 12.87 7.83
N LEU A 127 -7.74 12.51 8.15
CA LEU A 127 -6.82 13.31 8.97
C LEU A 127 -5.74 14.02 8.15
N MET A 128 -5.74 13.85 6.81
CA MET A 128 -4.76 14.43 5.90
C MET A 128 -5.33 15.66 5.17
N ASN A 129 -4.45 16.59 4.84
CA ASN A 129 -4.80 17.70 3.95
C ASN A 129 -4.47 17.33 2.48
N ILE A 130 -5.32 16.51 1.87
CA ILE A 130 -5.13 16.02 0.51
C ILE A 130 -5.53 17.11 -0.49
N THR A 131 -4.62 17.50 -1.35
CA THR A 131 -4.83 18.50 -2.41
C THR A 131 -4.66 17.93 -3.81
N GLU A 132 -4.01 16.76 -3.93
CA GLU A 132 -3.68 16.14 -5.21
C GLU A 132 -4.31 14.77 -5.35
N TYR A 133 -4.83 14.50 -6.54
CA TYR A 133 -5.50 13.27 -6.90
C TYR A 133 -4.94 12.74 -8.21
N THR A 134 -5.09 11.42 -8.40
CA THR A 134 -4.76 10.75 -9.67
C THR A 134 -5.52 11.41 -10.85
N PRO A 135 -5.02 11.31 -12.09
CA PRO A 135 -5.57 12.05 -13.24
C PRO A 135 -7.06 11.81 -13.50
N ASN A 136 -7.59 10.66 -13.14
CA ASN A 136 -9.03 10.38 -13.21
C ASN A 136 -9.83 10.89 -11.99
N GLY A 137 -9.14 11.46 -10.99
CA GLY A 137 -9.76 11.98 -9.76
C GLY A 137 -10.21 10.93 -8.75
N SER A 138 -9.92 9.64 -8.96
CA SER A 138 -10.42 8.55 -8.11
C SER A 138 -9.70 8.44 -6.78
N TRP A 139 -8.37 8.58 -6.78
CA TRP A 139 -7.54 8.36 -5.60
C TRP A 139 -6.66 9.56 -5.29
N PRO A 140 -6.36 9.82 -4.01
CA PRO A 140 -5.26 10.72 -3.64
C PRO A 140 -3.93 10.19 -4.19
N THR A 141 -3.02 11.09 -4.59
CA THR A 141 -1.65 10.69 -4.91
C THR A 141 -0.91 10.23 -3.65
N ASP A 142 0.11 9.39 -3.81
CA ASP A 142 0.85 8.83 -2.68
C ASP A 142 1.94 9.76 -2.13
N ASP A 143 2.23 10.88 -2.80
CA ASP A 143 3.19 11.89 -2.35
C ASP A 143 2.90 12.41 -0.94
N ILE A 144 1.62 12.55 -0.59
CA ILE A 144 1.18 12.97 0.74
C ILE A 144 1.72 12.07 1.86
N LEU A 145 1.92 10.76 1.58
CA LEU A 145 2.37 9.79 2.56
C LEU A 145 3.76 10.11 3.12
N VAL A 146 4.64 10.73 2.32
CA VAL A 146 5.98 11.13 2.76
C VAL A 146 5.86 12.17 3.87
N SER A 147 5.12 13.24 3.64
CA SER A 147 4.94 14.32 4.63
C SER A 147 4.20 13.84 5.88
N GLU A 148 3.20 12.97 5.72
CA GLU A 148 2.47 12.41 6.86
C GLU A 148 3.34 11.45 7.68
N THR A 149 4.21 10.66 7.05
CA THR A 149 5.20 9.83 7.75
C THR A 149 6.20 10.69 8.53
N MET A 150 6.70 11.78 7.96
CA MET A 150 7.60 12.69 8.69
C MET A 150 6.94 13.28 9.93
N LYS A 151 5.64 13.59 9.88
CA LYS A 151 4.90 14.06 11.07
C LYS A 151 4.85 13.01 12.19
N THR A 152 4.82 11.71 11.88
CA THR A 152 4.89 10.67 12.91
C THR A 152 6.23 10.72 13.66
N PHE A 153 7.34 10.85 12.93
CA PHE A 153 8.68 10.96 13.52
C PHE A 153 8.86 12.23 14.35
N ASP A 154 8.32 13.36 13.89
CA ASP A 154 8.35 14.63 14.60
C ASP A 154 7.54 14.58 15.92
N ALA A 155 6.49 13.75 15.96
CA ALA A 155 5.67 13.57 17.15
C ALA A 155 6.36 12.75 18.26
N THR A 156 7.36 11.93 17.90
CA THR A 156 8.05 11.01 18.81
C THR A 156 9.59 11.19 18.80
N PRO A 157 10.13 12.43 18.98
CA PRO A 157 11.52 12.77 18.67
C PRO A 157 12.57 12.05 19.54
N ASN A 158 12.16 11.38 20.61
CA ASN A 158 13.04 10.67 21.53
C ASN A 158 12.87 9.13 21.49
N GLN A 159 12.12 8.63 20.54
CA GLN A 159 11.87 7.20 20.33
C GLN A 159 12.33 6.77 18.94
N SER A 160 12.48 5.47 18.75
CA SER A 160 12.49 4.88 17.42
C SER A 160 11.06 4.58 17.00
N ASP A 161 10.76 4.70 15.71
CA ASP A 161 9.43 4.51 15.17
C ASP A 161 9.36 3.27 14.30
N PHE A 162 8.25 2.57 14.38
CA PHE A 162 7.79 1.61 13.39
C PHE A 162 6.60 2.22 12.66
N THR A 163 6.76 2.52 11.38
CA THR A 163 5.68 3.07 10.56
C THR A 163 5.31 2.11 9.43
N TYR A 164 4.05 1.71 9.44
CA TYR A 164 3.43 0.92 8.38
C TYR A 164 2.67 1.86 7.44
N ILE A 165 3.09 1.90 6.18
CA ILE A 165 2.55 2.78 5.14
C ILE A 165 1.79 1.93 4.12
N ILE A 166 0.59 2.37 3.73
CA ILE A 166 -0.22 1.73 2.70
C ILE A 166 -0.52 2.77 1.63
N THR A 167 -0.15 2.50 0.38
CA THR A 167 -0.43 3.37 -0.76
C THR A 167 -1.83 3.16 -1.31
N VAL A 168 -2.32 4.04 -2.19
CA VAL A 168 -3.61 3.89 -2.90
C VAL A 168 -3.58 4.40 -4.34
N GLY A 169 -2.56 5.16 -4.72
CA GLY A 169 -2.51 5.84 -6.03
C GLY A 169 -2.61 4.89 -7.23
N THR A 170 -2.06 3.69 -7.10
CA THR A 170 -2.12 2.64 -8.14
C THR A 170 -3.34 1.72 -8.03
N HIS A 171 -4.22 1.93 -7.05
CA HIS A 171 -5.44 1.12 -6.90
C HIS A 171 -6.36 1.24 -8.12
N GLY A 172 -7.12 0.20 -8.41
CA GLY A 172 -8.01 0.06 -9.58
C GLY A 172 -8.78 1.30 -10.03
N ASP A 173 -9.74 1.15 -10.89
CA ASP A 173 -10.45 2.22 -11.60
C ASP A 173 -9.60 2.81 -12.76
N TYR A 174 -8.99 1.89 -13.54
CA TYR A 174 -8.16 2.26 -14.67
C TYR A 174 -9.04 2.68 -15.87
N PRO A 175 -8.93 3.95 -16.34
CA PRO A 175 -9.77 4.46 -17.42
C PRO A 175 -9.42 3.80 -18.76
N LYS A 176 -10.46 3.48 -19.54
CA LYS A 176 -10.32 2.98 -20.91
C LYS A 176 -10.15 4.10 -21.95
N GLU A 177 -10.46 5.33 -21.54
CA GLU A 177 -10.25 6.52 -22.36
C GLU A 177 -8.95 7.22 -21.93
N PRO A 178 -8.25 7.94 -22.81
CA PRO A 178 -7.04 8.66 -22.46
C PRO A 178 -7.37 9.86 -21.55
N VAL A 179 -6.86 9.83 -20.33
CA VAL A 179 -7.05 10.91 -19.32
C VAL A 179 -5.77 11.68 -19.03
N ILE A 180 -4.62 11.19 -19.50
CA ILE A 180 -3.33 11.87 -19.41
C ILE A 180 -3.02 12.45 -20.79
N GLU A 181 -2.97 13.76 -20.90
CA GLU A 181 -2.77 14.46 -22.18
C GLU A 181 -1.39 14.19 -22.79
N ASN A 182 -0.35 14.19 -21.97
CA ASN A 182 1.04 13.91 -22.40
C ASN A 182 1.68 12.92 -21.43
N PRO A 183 1.42 11.60 -21.58
CA PRO A 183 1.98 10.62 -20.66
C PRO A 183 3.51 10.53 -20.81
N THR A 184 4.21 10.50 -19.68
CA THR A 184 5.67 10.30 -19.65
C THR A 184 5.99 8.88 -20.12
N TYR A 185 5.23 7.91 -19.61
CA TYR A 185 5.38 6.50 -19.98
C TYR A 185 4.27 6.09 -20.92
N THR A 186 4.65 5.44 -22.02
CA THR A 186 3.74 4.89 -23.02
C THR A 186 3.95 3.38 -23.16
N VAL A 187 2.89 2.65 -23.49
CA VAL A 187 2.95 1.20 -23.59
C VAL A 187 2.71 0.71 -25.02
N SER A 188 3.32 -0.44 -25.35
CA SER A 188 3.07 -1.21 -26.56
C SER A 188 2.89 -2.70 -26.24
N GLY A 189 2.53 -3.51 -27.24
CA GLY A 189 2.22 -4.93 -27.04
C GLY A 189 0.77 -5.21 -26.65
N VAL A 190 -0.08 -4.19 -26.60
CA VAL A 190 -1.52 -4.29 -26.30
C VAL A 190 -2.31 -3.84 -27.53
N GLU A 191 -3.15 -4.73 -28.07
CA GLU A 191 -3.92 -4.45 -29.31
C GLU A 191 -5.21 -3.66 -29.04
N ASP A 192 -5.89 -3.91 -27.90
CA ASP A 192 -7.10 -3.20 -27.53
C ASP A 192 -6.78 -1.80 -27.00
N GLU A 193 -7.31 -0.76 -27.63
CA GLU A 193 -7.02 0.63 -27.28
C GLU A 193 -7.47 0.99 -25.86
N GLY A 194 -8.59 0.45 -25.37
CA GLY A 194 -9.03 0.68 -24.00
C GLY A 194 -8.09 0.07 -22.97
N MET A 195 -7.61 -1.14 -23.24
CA MET A 195 -6.61 -1.80 -22.39
C MET A 195 -5.26 -1.05 -22.45
N LYS A 196 -4.86 -0.57 -23.63
CA LYS A 196 -3.65 0.22 -23.81
C LYS A 196 -3.72 1.53 -23.01
N ASN A 197 -4.86 2.21 -23.04
CA ASN A 197 -5.08 3.42 -22.22
C ASN A 197 -5.02 3.10 -20.72
N ALA A 198 -5.63 2.01 -20.29
CA ALA A 198 -5.59 1.57 -18.90
C ALA A 198 -4.16 1.24 -18.42
N TRP A 199 -3.36 0.56 -19.25
CA TRP A 199 -1.94 0.30 -18.95
C TRP A 199 -1.11 1.57 -18.97
N THR A 200 -1.31 2.47 -19.95
CA THR A 200 -0.62 3.77 -20.00
C THR A 200 -0.93 4.58 -18.74
N TYR A 201 -2.20 4.60 -18.32
CA TYR A 201 -2.59 5.22 -17.07
C TYR A 201 -1.84 4.60 -15.88
N TYR A 202 -1.89 3.28 -15.75
CA TYR A 202 -1.28 2.55 -14.64
C TYR A 202 0.22 2.83 -14.51
N VAL A 203 1.00 2.71 -15.58
CA VAL A 203 2.46 2.91 -15.53
C VAL A 203 2.85 4.35 -15.17
N ASN A 204 1.99 5.32 -15.47
CA ASN A 204 2.18 6.71 -15.06
C ASN A 204 1.75 7.01 -13.61
N GLN A 205 1.14 6.04 -12.91
CA GLN A 205 0.85 6.13 -11.47
C GLN A 205 1.90 5.42 -10.61
N LEU A 206 2.83 4.66 -11.21
CA LEU A 206 3.89 3.95 -10.49
C LEU A 206 5.03 4.86 -10.03
N ASN A 207 5.18 6.04 -10.64
CA ASN A 207 6.26 7.00 -10.37
C ASN A 207 5.77 8.21 -9.59
#